data_5d2eed06bdc7d4e9666deebcc11db7b0
#
_entry.id   5d2eed06bdc7d4e9666deebcc11db7b0
#
_cell.length_a   1.000
_cell.length_b   1.000
_cell.length_c   1.000
_cell.angle_alpha   90.00
_cell.angle_beta   90.00
_cell.angle_gamma   90.00
#
_symmetry.space_group_name_H-M   'P 1'
#
loop_
_entity.id
_entity.type
_entity.pdbx_description
1 polymer ?
#
loop_
_entity_poly.entity_id
_entity_poly.type
_entity_poly.pdbx_seq_one_letter_code
_entity_poly.pdbx_strand_id
1 'polypeptide(L)'
;MSESVKVFAPATIGNIGPGFDVLGLAIKGLGDIVEAKEIPGNDLIIEAVLEADHDISTNPNNNTAGIAAKKALKLMNITTGVALTITKGMPSGSGLGSSAASAVAGANAVNCLFGNSLSKEKVLKAAMAGEYSVSGGYFADNVAPAIYGGATLTRSLNPLEVTPLGVISDLIIIMVMPKVKILTKDSRKILPDNVSLSDFVVNMANTASITAAFCKNDYNLLKDNLFHYIIEPTRSTLIPGFPEAKEAALESGAHGMTISGSGPTVFAITNSQKTAGKIESAMVTAFNNKGVECNSLITTSSVEGSGIMKSGIIT
;
A
#
# COMPACT_ATOMS: atom_id res chain seq x y z
N MET A 1 -9.34 -15.34 30.50
CA MET A 1 -9.65 -14.82 29.14
C MET A 1 -8.35 -14.99 28.35
N SER A 2 -8.36 -15.65 27.20
CA SER A 2 -7.19 -15.75 26.35
C SER A 2 -6.81 -14.33 25.89
N GLU A 3 -5.54 -13.98 26.04
CA GLU A 3 -5.03 -12.68 25.63
C GLU A 3 -5.16 -12.55 24.11
N SER A 4 -5.77 -11.49 23.62
CA SER A 4 -5.86 -11.19 22.18
C SER A 4 -5.16 -9.87 21.88
N VAL A 5 -4.60 -9.76 20.68
CA VAL A 5 -3.91 -8.55 20.22
C VAL A 5 -4.50 -8.15 18.87
N LYS A 6 -4.88 -6.87 18.75
CA LYS A 6 -5.31 -6.26 17.48
C LYS A 6 -4.19 -5.41 16.91
N VAL A 7 -3.85 -5.65 15.66
CA VAL A 7 -2.84 -4.89 14.93
C VAL A 7 -3.47 -4.27 13.70
N PHE A 8 -3.24 -2.97 13.52
CA PHE A 8 -3.55 -2.22 12.31
C PHE A 8 -2.33 -2.17 11.40
N ALA A 9 -2.53 -2.27 10.09
CA ALA A 9 -1.52 -1.97 9.08
C ALA A 9 -2.11 -0.98 8.06
N PRO A 10 -1.41 0.15 7.78
CA PRO A 10 -1.93 1.19 6.91
C PRO A 10 -2.00 0.77 5.44
N ALA A 11 -2.88 1.45 4.70
CA ALA A 11 -2.87 1.48 3.24
C ALA A 11 -1.58 2.09 2.71
N THR A 12 -1.23 1.74 1.48
CA THR A 12 0.02 2.19 0.87
C THR A 12 -0.16 2.58 -0.59
N ILE A 13 0.63 3.56 -1.02
CA ILE A 13 0.84 3.93 -2.42
C ILE A 13 2.13 3.26 -2.87
N GLY A 14 2.03 2.21 -3.70
CA GLY A 14 3.19 1.62 -4.35
C GLY A 14 3.71 2.51 -5.48
N ASN A 15 5.00 2.41 -5.78
CA ASN A 15 5.72 3.12 -6.83
C ASN A 15 6.00 4.61 -6.57
N ILE A 16 5.10 5.36 -5.98
CA ILE A 16 5.16 6.84 -5.86
C ILE A 16 5.56 7.48 -7.20
N GLY A 17 4.76 7.24 -8.25
CA GLY A 17 5.09 7.66 -9.61
C GLY A 17 6.26 6.88 -10.22
N PRO A 18 7.44 7.52 -10.50
CA PRO A 18 8.54 6.91 -11.23
C PRO A 18 9.31 5.81 -10.46
N GLY A 19 9.09 5.65 -9.16
CA GLY A 19 9.80 4.67 -8.31
C GLY A 19 9.25 3.25 -8.39
N PHE A 20 8.98 2.77 -9.59
CA PHE A 20 8.39 1.47 -9.90
C PHE A 20 9.11 0.30 -9.21
N ASP A 21 8.35 -0.50 -8.41
CA ASP A 21 8.82 -1.64 -7.60
C ASP A 21 9.89 -1.28 -6.53
N VAL A 22 10.22 0.01 -6.38
CA VAL A 22 11.31 0.49 -5.52
C VAL A 22 10.80 1.37 -4.38
N LEU A 23 9.87 2.30 -4.67
CA LEU A 23 9.35 3.26 -3.71
C LEU A 23 7.93 2.91 -3.27
N GLY A 24 7.64 3.13 -2.00
CA GLY A 24 6.29 3.02 -1.45
C GLY A 24 6.06 4.00 -0.31
N LEU A 25 4.80 4.36 -0.07
CA LEU A 25 4.40 5.33 0.93
C LEU A 25 3.19 4.83 1.72
N ALA A 26 3.28 4.85 3.05
CA ALA A 26 2.14 4.61 3.93
C ALA A 26 1.25 5.86 4.01
N ILE A 27 -0.07 5.68 4.00
CA ILE A 27 -1.05 6.77 4.12
C ILE A 27 -1.94 6.60 5.35
N LYS A 28 -2.48 7.72 5.86
CA LYS A 28 -3.39 7.73 7.02
C LYS A 28 -4.83 7.36 6.63
N GLY A 29 -5.61 6.92 7.61
CA GLY A 29 -7.07 6.82 7.54
C GLY A 29 -7.62 5.53 6.94
N LEU A 30 -6.84 4.77 6.20
CA LEU A 30 -7.21 3.47 5.63
C LEU A 30 -6.20 2.40 6.02
N GLY A 31 -6.66 1.17 6.18
CA GLY A 31 -5.80 0.03 6.48
C GLY A 31 -6.60 -1.19 6.90
N ASP A 32 -5.94 -2.32 7.05
CA ASP A 32 -6.54 -3.56 7.53
C ASP A 32 -6.19 -3.81 8.99
N ILE A 33 -7.06 -4.54 9.68
CA ILE A 33 -6.86 -4.94 11.08
C ILE A 33 -6.83 -6.46 11.13
N VAL A 34 -5.88 -7.01 11.90
CA VAL A 34 -5.87 -8.43 12.26
C VAL A 34 -5.85 -8.56 13.77
N GLU A 35 -6.84 -9.25 14.30
CA GLU A 35 -6.84 -9.73 15.68
C GLU A 35 -6.27 -11.13 15.72
N ALA A 36 -5.26 -11.36 16.56
CA ALA A 36 -4.69 -12.67 16.83
C ALA A 36 -4.98 -13.07 18.28
N LYS A 37 -5.37 -14.32 18.48
CA LYS A 37 -5.73 -14.90 19.77
C LYS A 37 -5.13 -16.29 19.89
N GLU A 38 -4.53 -16.61 21.05
CA GLU A 38 -4.07 -17.96 21.35
C GLU A 38 -5.24 -18.91 21.54
N ILE A 39 -5.15 -20.10 20.94
CA ILE A 39 -6.13 -21.18 21.07
C ILE A 39 -5.44 -22.50 21.37
N PRO A 40 -6.15 -23.49 21.97
CA PRO A 40 -5.62 -24.85 22.17
C PRO A 40 -5.20 -25.49 20.84
N GLY A 41 -4.17 -26.34 20.90
CA GLY A 41 -3.67 -27.06 19.73
C GLY A 41 -2.48 -26.37 19.08
N ASN A 42 -2.19 -26.72 17.82
CA ASN A 42 -1.00 -26.27 17.08
C ASN A 42 -1.37 -25.68 15.72
N ASP A 43 -2.66 -25.47 15.42
CA ASP A 43 -3.12 -25.01 14.15
C ASP A 43 -3.31 -23.49 14.12
N LEU A 44 -3.05 -22.88 12.97
CA LEU A 44 -3.47 -21.52 12.70
C LEU A 44 -4.76 -21.58 11.88
N ILE A 45 -5.80 -20.94 12.40
CA ILE A 45 -7.12 -20.82 11.74
C ILE A 45 -7.45 -19.36 11.49
N ILE A 46 -8.34 -19.10 10.52
CA ILE A 46 -8.98 -17.81 10.32
C ILE A 46 -10.45 -17.98 10.67
N GLU A 47 -10.89 -17.38 11.78
CA GLU A 47 -12.26 -17.46 12.25
C GLU A 47 -13.22 -16.69 11.35
N ALA A 48 -12.80 -15.50 10.90
CA ALA A 48 -13.60 -14.63 10.04
C ALA A 48 -12.76 -13.66 9.22
N VAL A 49 -13.31 -13.26 8.06
CA VAL A 49 -12.89 -12.08 7.31
C VAL A 49 -14.09 -11.14 7.25
N LEU A 50 -13.96 -9.97 7.86
CA LEU A 50 -15.02 -8.98 8.04
C LEU A 50 -14.81 -7.81 7.07
N GLU A 51 -15.91 -7.11 6.72
CA GLU A 51 -15.90 -5.88 5.89
C GLU A 51 -15.25 -6.08 4.50
N ALA A 52 -15.19 -7.32 4.00
CA ALA A 52 -14.65 -7.60 2.69
C ALA A 52 -15.68 -7.28 1.58
N ASP A 53 -15.20 -6.75 0.46
CA ASP A 53 -15.99 -6.42 -0.73
C ASP A 53 -16.31 -7.64 -1.61
N HIS A 54 -15.72 -8.78 -1.32
CA HIS A 54 -15.96 -10.08 -1.96
C HIS A 54 -15.54 -11.21 -1.01
N ASP A 55 -15.82 -12.44 -1.41
CA ASP A 55 -15.44 -13.62 -0.63
C ASP A 55 -13.93 -13.82 -0.62
N ILE A 56 -13.32 -13.68 0.56
CA ILE A 56 -11.90 -13.91 0.81
C ILE A 56 -11.75 -15.19 1.61
N SER A 57 -10.88 -16.08 1.14
CA SER A 57 -10.68 -17.40 1.75
C SER A 57 -10.30 -17.32 3.24
N THR A 58 -11.01 -18.07 4.07
CA THR A 58 -10.64 -18.34 5.47
C THR A 58 -9.65 -19.49 5.63
N ASN A 59 -9.27 -20.18 4.52
CA ASN A 59 -8.17 -21.13 4.57
C ASN A 59 -6.84 -20.37 4.73
N PRO A 60 -6.11 -20.56 5.86
CA PRO A 60 -4.89 -19.81 6.13
C PRO A 60 -3.74 -20.06 5.14
N ASN A 61 -3.83 -21.11 4.33
CA ASN A 61 -2.85 -21.38 3.27
C ASN A 61 -3.15 -20.63 1.96
N ASN A 62 -4.37 -20.09 1.83
CA ASN A 62 -4.86 -19.35 0.66
C ASN A 62 -5.22 -17.89 1.01
N ASN A 63 -4.74 -17.41 2.15
CA ASN A 63 -5.00 -16.06 2.65
C ASN A 63 -3.67 -15.39 3.01
N THR A 64 -3.46 -14.15 2.56
CA THR A 64 -2.19 -13.44 2.72
C THR A 64 -1.81 -13.23 4.19
N ALA A 65 -2.78 -12.86 5.04
CA ALA A 65 -2.56 -12.72 6.49
C ALA A 65 -2.23 -14.07 7.13
N GLY A 66 -2.93 -15.14 6.75
CA GLY A 66 -2.69 -16.49 7.25
C GLY A 66 -1.32 -17.02 6.90
N ILE A 67 -0.90 -16.87 5.63
CA ILE A 67 0.45 -17.28 5.16
C ILE A 67 1.54 -16.49 5.90
N ALA A 68 1.35 -15.17 6.03
CA ALA A 68 2.31 -14.29 6.71
C ALA A 68 2.40 -14.62 8.22
N ALA A 69 1.27 -14.86 8.89
CA ALA A 69 1.21 -15.26 10.29
C ALA A 69 1.90 -16.62 10.53
N LYS A 70 1.64 -17.64 9.68
CA LYS A 70 2.36 -18.93 9.74
C LYS A 70 3.86 -18.77 9.59
N LYS A 71 4.28 -17.91 8.66
CA LYS A 71 5.71 -17.64 8.46
C LYS A 71 6.32 -16.95 9.68
N ALA A 72 5.61 -16.01 10.31
CA ALA A 72 6.05 -15.33 11.53
C ALA A 72 6.15 -16.31 12.70
N LEU A 73 5.15 -17.17 12.94
CA LEU A 73 5.19 -18.23 13.96
C LEU A 73 6.39 -19.16 13.76
N LYS A 74 6.65 -19.58 12.52
CA LYS A 74 7.82 -20.41 12.19
C LYS A 74 9.14 -19.70 12.50
N LEU A 75 9.27 -18.40 12.24
CA LEU A 75 10.47 -17.61 12.54
C LEU A 75 10.70 -17.44 14.05
N MET A 76 9.64 -17.50 14.85
CA MET A 76 9.69 -17.46 16.32
C MET A 76 9.85 -18.85 16.95
N ASN A 77 9.76 -19.95 16.19
CA ASN A 77 9.68 -21.33 16.68
C ASN A 77 8.48 -21.57 17.61
N ILE A 78 7.35 -20.90 17.36
CA ILE A 78 6.10 -21.05 18.10
C ILE A 78 5.24 -22.13 17.40
N THR A 79 4.73 -23.06 18.21
CA THR A 79 3.87 -24.17 17.75
C THR A 79 2.47 -24.10 18.34
N THR A 80 2.19 -23.13 19.20
CA THR A 80 0.86 -22.93 19.82
C THR A 80 -0.18 -22.56 18.75
N GLY A 81 -1.42 -23.02 18.93
CA GLY A 81 -2.54 -22.69 18.06
C GLY A 81 -2.91 -21.20 18.12
N VAL A 82 -3.25 -20.62 16.96
CA VAL A 82 -3.64 -19.22 16.84
C VAL A 82 -4.89 -19.09 15.97
N ALA A 83 -5.86 -18.32 16.45
CA ALA A 83 -6.99 -17.86 15.67
C ALA A 83 -6.81 -16.42 15.21
N LEU A 84 -7.14 -16.14 13.94
CA LEU A 84 -7.11 -14.80 13.36
C LEU A 84 -8.52 -14.35 12.99
N THR A 85 -8.83 -13.08 13.27
CA THR A 85 -9.97 -12.36 12.67
C THR A 85 -9.41 -11.20 11.88
N ILE A 86 -9.78 -11.10 10.60
CA ILE A 86 -9.29 -10.09 9.66
C ILE A 86 -10.43 -9.11 9.39
N THR A 87 -10.21 -7.82 9.61
CA THR A 87 -11.16 -6.76 9.22
C THR A 87 -10.54 -5.96 8.08
N LYS A 88 -11.22 -5.98 6.92
CA LYS A 88 -10.79 -5.24 5.73
C LYS A 88 -11.22 -3.78 5.84
N GLY A 89 -10.29 -2.86 5.65
CA GLY A 89 -10.58 -1.43 5.56
C GLY A 89 -10.39 -0.86 4.16
N MET A 90 -10.06 -1.73 3.18
CA MET A 90 -9.81 -1.34 1.80
C MET A 90 -10.36 -2.37 0.83
N PRO A 91 -10.88 -1.94 -0.34
CA PRO A 91 -11.25 -2.86 -1.40
C PRO A 91 -10.04 -3.65 -1.93
N SER A 92 -10.25 -4.91 -2.25
CA SER A 92 -9.22 -5.74 -2.85
C SER A 92 -8.97 -5.36 -4.32
N GLY A 93 -7.71 -5.40 -4.74
CA GLY A 93 -7.34 -5.03 -6.12
C GLY A 93 -7.54 -3.55 -6.42
N SER A 94 -7.60 -2.71 -5.39
CA SER A 94 -7.77 -1.25 -5.51
C SER A 94 -6.47 -0.49 -5.85
N GLY A 95 -5.29 -1.11 -5.73
CA GLY A 95 -4.01 -0.40 -5.85
C GLY A 95 -3.57 0.32 -4.57
N LEU A 96 -4.21 0.01 -3.43
CA LEU A 96 -3.91 0.58 -2.10
C LEU A 96 -3.08 -0.36 -1.19
N GLY A 97 -2.50 -1.41 -1.74
CA GLY A 97 -1.73 -2.37 -0.96
C GLY A 97 -2.57 -3.20 0.03
N SER A 98 -3.86 -3.47 -0.29
CA SER A 98 -4.78 -4.20 0.61
C SER A 98 -4.27 -5.58 1.00
N SER A 99 -3.69 -6.36 0.08
CA SER A 99 -3.07 -7.66 0.37
C SER A 99 -1.83 -7.52 1.27
N ALA A 100 -1.00 -6.52 0.99
CA ALA A 100 0.19 -6.21 1.77
C ALA A 100 -0.18 -5.79 3.21
N ALA A 101 -1.19 -4.94 3.39
CA ALA A 101 -1.69 -4.55 4.71
C ALA A 101 -2.19 -5.75 5.51
N SER A 102 -3.00 -6.63 4.91
CA SER A 102 -3.45 -7.87 5.56
C SER A 102 -2.27 -8.77 5.94
N ALA A 103 -1.29 -8.97 5.05
CA ALA A 103 -0.12 -9.79 5.32
C ALA A 103 0.74 -9.21 6.46
N VAL A 104 0.94 -7.89 6.45
CA VAL A 104 1.69 -7.17 7.50
C VAL A 104 0.96 -7.26 8.83
N ALA A 105 -0.35 -6.95 8.86
CA ALA A 105 -1.15 -7.02 10.08
C ALA A 105 -1.16 -8.44 10.65
N GLY A 106 -1.30 -9.48 9.80
CA GLY A 106 -1.27 -10.88 10.22
C GLY A 106 0.07 -11.31 10.82
N ALA A 107 1.18 -11.01 10.15
CA ALA A 107 2.52 -11.31 10.66
C ALA A 107 2.82 -10.55 11.97
N ASN A 108 2.45 -9.27 12.05
CA ASN A 108 2.73 -8.45 13.21
C ASN A 108 1.79 -8.75 14.39
N ALA A 109 0.53 -9.16 14.13
CA ALA A 109 -0.39 -9.55 15.19
C ALA A 109 0.12 -10.77 15.97
N VAL A 110 0.59 -11.81 15.28
CA VAL A 110 1.18 -12.97 15.97
C VAL A 110 2.53 -12.64 16.62
N ASN A 111 3.33 -11.75 16.01
CA ASN A 111 4.56 -11.27 16.64
C ASN A 111 4.27 -10.55 17.97
N CYS A 112 3.28 -9.66 17.98
CA CYS A 112 2.87 -8.94 19.19
C CYS A 112 2.23 -9.86 20.23
N LEU A 113 1.42 -10.84 19.81
CA LEU A 113 0.78 -11.82 20.68
C LEU A 113 1.83 -12.62 21.49
N PHE A 114 2.96 -12.94 20.88
CA PHE A 114 4.05 -13.71 21.50
C PHE A 114 5.26 -12.84 21.89
N GLY A 115 5.00 -11.64 22.39
CA GLY A 115 6.02 -10.80 23.05
C GLY A 115 6.90 -9.97 22.11
N ASN A 116 6.51 -9.79 20.86
CA ASN A 116 7.17 -8.89 19.89
C ASN A 116 8.66 -9.22 19.65
N SER A 117 8.97 -10.51 19.49
CA SER A 117 10.35 -11.01 19.41
C SER A 117 10.99 -10.88 18.02
N LEU A 118 10.21 -10.64 16.96
CA LEU A 118 10.73 -10.43 15.62
C LEU A 118 11.07 -8.95 15.39
N SER A 119 12.21 -8.70 14.77
CA SER A 119 12.53 -7.37 14.23
C SER A 119 11.58 -7.01 13.07
N LYS A 120 11.44 -5.70 12.78
CA LYS A 120 10.67 -5.21 11.61
C LYS A 120 11.09 -5.90 10.31
N GLU A 121 12.38 -6.16 10.11
CA GLU A 121 12.90 -6.89 8.94
C GLU A 121 12.37 -8.33 8.87
N LYS A 122 12.31 -9.04 10.00
CA LYS A 122 11.77 -10.41 10.05
C LYS A 122 10.26 -10.43 9.82
N VAL A 123 9.53 -9.43 10.34
CA VAL A 123 8.09 -9.24 10.05
C VAL A 123 7.90 -8.97 8.57
N LEU A 124 8.75 -8.12 7.96
CA LEU A 124 8.72 -7.85 6.52
C LEU A 124 8.92 -9.13 5.69
N LYS A 125 9.92 -9.95 6.03
CA LYS A 125 10.15 -11.25 5.37
C LYS A 125 8.95 -12.20 5.51
N ALA A 126 8.25 -12.16 6.65
CA ALA A 126 7.05 -12.97 6.86
C ALA A 126 5.87 -12.44 6.01
N ALA A 127 5.65 -11.13 5.99
CA ALA A 127 4.58 -10.49 5.20
C ALA A 127 4.78 -10.66 3.69
N MET A 128 6.02 -10.57 3.19
CA MET A 128 6.35 -10.82 1.78
C MET A 128 6.01 -12.23 1.33
N ALA A 129 6.04 -13.23 2.21
CA ALA A 129 5.59 -14.58 1.87
C ALA A 129 4.09 -14.64 1.59
N GLY A 130 3.29 -13.85 2.32
CA GLY A 130 1.86 -13.67 2.08
C GLY A 130 1.60 -12.95 0.75
N GLU A 131 2.28 -11.83 0.51
CA GLU A 131 2.13 -11.04 -0.71
C GLU A 131 2.50 -11.82 -1.98
N TYR A 132 3.55 -12.63 -1.93
CA TYR A 132 3.96 -13.49 -3.03
C TYR A 132 2.85 -14.42 -3.54
N SER A 133 1.98 -14.89 -2.64
CA SER A 133 0.89 -15.82 -2.99
C SER A 133 -0.16 -15.23 -3.92
N VAL A 134 -0.31 -13.90 -3.97
CA VAL A 134 -1.31 -13.20 -4.79
C VAL A 134 -0.68 -12.39 -5.93
N SER A 135 0.50 -11.82 -5.72
CA SER A 135 1.20 -10.99 -6.72
C SER A 135 2.03 -11.81 -7.71
N GLY A 136 2.37 -13.07 -7.36
CA GLY A 136 3.22 -13.94 -8.15
C GLY A 136 4.68 -13.51 -8.20
N GLY A 137 5.09 -12.53 -7.38
CA GLY A 137 6.45 -12.03 -7.26
C GLY A 137 6.71 -11.44 -5.87
N TYR A 138 7.98 -11.26 -5.55
CA TYR A 138 8.37 -10.56 -4.33
C TYR A 138 8.45 -9.07 -4.63
N PHE A 139 7.51 -8.28 -4.06
CA PHE A 139 7.46 -6.82 -4.18
C PHE A 139 7.33 -6.24 -2.80
N ALA A 140 8.23 -5.35 -2.41
CA ALA A 140 8.24 -4.77 -1.07
C ALA A 140 7.71 -3.33 -1.02
N ASP A 141 7.44 -2.71 -2.16
CA ASP A 141 6.99 -1.32 -2.30
C ASP A 141 5.66 -1.01 -1.60
N ASN A 142 4.82 -2.02 -1.32
CA ASN A 142 3.64 -1.89 -0.47
C ASN A 142 3.87 -2.46 0.94
N VAL A 143 4.58 -3.59 1.06
CA VAL A 143 4.79 -4.26 2.36
C VAL A 143 5.69 -3.45 3.27
N ALA A 144 6.76 -2.87 2.72
CA ALA A 144 7.73 -2.10 3.50
C ALA A 144 7.11 -0.84 4.15
N PRO A 145 6.43 0.06 3.42
CA PRO A 145 5.83 1.23 4.06
C PRO A 145 4.72 0.85 5.05
N ALA A 146 3.96 -0.22 4.82
CA ALA A 146 2.98 -0.71 5.79
C ALA A 146 3.60 -1.13 7.13
N ILE A 147 4.88 -1.53 7.15
CA ILE A 147 5.60 -1.91 8.39
C ILE A 147 6.34 -0.72 9.00
N TYR A 148 7.04 0.07 8.19
CA TYR A 148 7.92 1.11 8.69
C TYR A 148 7.21 2.44 8.92
N GLY A 149 6.12 2.71 8.20
CA GLY A 149 5.52 4.03 8.05
C GLY A 149 6.30 4.89 7.06
N GLY A 150 5.75 6.05 6.70
CA GLY A 150 6.36 6.99 5.77
C GLY A 150 6.63 6.40 4.39
N ALA A 151 7.55 7.04 3.69
CA ALA A 151 8.10 6.52 2.44
C ALA A 151 9.23 5.53 2.71
N THR A 152 9.37 4.52 1.84
CA THR A 152 10.44 3.52 1.91
C THR A 152 11.05 3.29 0.53
N LEU A 153 12.35 3.02 0.53
CA LEU A 153 13.13 2.59 -0.64
C LEU A 153 13.53 1.13 -0.46
N THR A 154 13.16 0.29 -1.40
CA THR A 154 13.63 -1.10 -1.49
C THR A 154 14.74 -1.20 -2.52
N ARG A 155 15.98 -1.39 -2.08
CA ARG A 155 17.15 -1.52 -2.96
C ARG A 155 17.31 -2.92 -3.51
N SER A 156 17.04 -3.92 -2.68
CA SER A 156 17.25 -5.33 -3.02
C SER A 156 16.25 -6.21 -2.26
N LEU A 157 15.89 -7.32 -2.88
CA LEU A 157 15.04 -8.35 -2.29
C LEU A 157 15.86 -9.57 -1.78
N ASN A 158 17.08 -9.73 -2.25
CA ASN A 158 17.99 -10.79 -1.81
C ASN A 158 19.47 -10.32 -1.90
N PRO A 159 20.11 -9.96 -0.77
CA PRO A 159 19.50 -9.81 0.56
C PRO A 159 18.42 -8.70 0.57
N LEU A 160 17.43 -8.83 1.46
CA LEU A 160 16.38 -7.83 1.58
C LEU A 160 16.95 -6.55 2.21
N GLU A 161 16.89 -5.46 1.46
CA GLU A 161 17.41 -4.16 1.88
C GLU A 161 16.36 -3.08 1.66
N VAL A 162 15.85 -2.56 2.77
CA VAL A 162 14.85 -1.47 2.80
C VAL A 162 15.37 -0.32 3.65
N THR A 163 15.24 0.88 3.10
CA THR A 163 15.60 2.13 3.78
C THR A 163 14.34 2.96 4.00
N PRO A 164 13.95 3.25 5.26
CA PRO A 164 12.94 4.26 5.55
C PRO A 164 13.44 5.65 5.14
N LEU A 165 12.58 6.43 4.46
CA LEU A 165 12.91 7.76 3.95
C LEU A 165 12.24 8.88 4.75
N GLY A 166 11.24 8.55 5.59
CA GLY A 166 10.45 9.52 6.35
C GLY A 166 9.19 9.99 5.61
N VAL A 167 8.73 11.19 5.95
CA VAL A 167 7.52 11.81 5.42
C VAL A 167 7.80 13.23 4.95
N ILE A 168 6.93 13.76 4.10
CA ILE A 168 6.90 15.20 3.75
C ILE A 168 5.70 15.80 4.49
N SER A 169 5.96 16.72 5.41
CA SER A 169 4.97 17.27 6.35
C SER A 169 3.82 18.01 5.67
N ASP A 170 4.15 18.73 4.58
CA ASP A 170 3.17 19.55 3.84
C ASP A 170 2.46 18.77 2.72
N LEU A 171 2.73 17.47 2.59
CA LEU A 171 2.13 16.64 1.57
C LEU A 171 0.67 16.31 1.91
N ILE A 172 -0.24 16.81 1.09
CA ILE A 172 -1.65 16.44 1.07
C ILE A 172 -1.88 15.56 -0.16
N ILE A 173 -2.51 14.41 0.06
CA ILE A 173 -2.76 13.40 -0.95
C ILE A 173 -4.25 13.29 -1.18
N ILE A 174 -4.69 13.42 -2.41
CA ILE A 174 -6.07 13.24 -2.84
C ILE A 174 -6.14 11.89 -3.56
N MET A 175 -6.75 10.91 -2.91
CA MET A 175 -6.96 9.58 -3.47
C MET A 175 -8.32 9.53 -4.14
N VAL A 176 -8.39 9.00 -5.35
CA VAL A 176 -9.65 8.64 -6.01
C VAL A 176 -9.57 7.18 -6.41
N MET A 177 -10.57 6.41 -6.00
CA MET A 177 -10.65 4.94 -6.13
C MET A 177 -11.78 4.56 -7.07
N PRO A 178 -11.52 4.48 -8.39
CA PRO A 178 -12.51 4.03 -9.36
C PRO A 178 -12.96 2.60 -9.06
N LYS A 179 -14.27 2.33 -9.17
CA LYS A 179 -14.85 0.99 -8.99
C LYS A 179 -14.60 0.11 -10.22
N VAL A 180 -13.34 -0.03 -10.58
CA VAL A 180 -12.85 -0.90 -11.67
C VAL A 180 -11.92 -1.92 -11.06
N LYS A 181 -12.02 -3.17 -11.47
CA LYS A 181 -11.14 -4.23 -10.97
C LYS A 181 -9.95 -4.42 -11.90
N ILE A 182 -8.74 -4.17 -11.40
CA ILE A 182 -7.49 -4.41 -12.12
C ILE A 182 -6.64 -5.38 -11.29
N LEU A 183 -6.30 -6.54 -11.88
CA LEU A 183 -5.42 -7.48 -11.22
C LEU A 183 -3.95 -7.06 -11.45
N THR A 184 -3.14 -7.09 -10.39
CA THR A 184 -1.71 -6.72 -10.45
C THR A 184 -0.96 -7.49 -11.55
N LYS A 185 -1.24 -8.79 -11.70
CA LYS A 185 -0.62 -9.61 -12.76
C LYS A 185 -0.97 -9.15 -14.18
N ASP A 186 -2.18 -8.62 -14.38
CA ASP A 186 -2.61 -8.18 -15.72
C ASP A 186 -2.06 -6.78 -16.04
N SER A 187 -2.02 -5.87 -15.04
CA SER A 187 -1.36 -4.58 -15.20
C SER A 187 0.15 -4.68 -15.42
N ARG A 188 0.75 -5.82 -15.06
CA ARG A 188 2.19 -6.09 -15.30
C ARG A 188 2.45 -6.64 -16.70
N LYS A 189 1.53 -7.45 -17.24
CA LYS A 189 1.69 -8.07 -18.57
C LYS A 189 1.72 -7.07 -19.74
N ILE A 190 1.11 -5.91 -19.56
CA ILE A 190 1.06 -4.87 -20.60
C ILE A 190 2.28 -3.94 -20.60
N LEU A 191 3.18 -4.09 -19.63
CA LEU A 191 4.36 -3.24 -19.54
C LEU A 191 5.34 -3.55 -20.66
N PRO A 192 6.09 -2.53 -21.16
CA PRO A 192 7.08 -2.74 -22.20
C PRO A 192 8.26 -3.56 -21.70
N ASP A 193 8.75 -4.48 -22.53
CA ASP A 193 9.95 -5.27 -22.25
C ASP A 193 11.25 -4.45 -22.37
N ASN A 194 11.21 -3.36 -23.14
CA ASN A 194 12.33 -2.46 -23.39
C ASN A 194 11.92 -1.01 -23.26
N VAL A 195 12.85 -0.17 -22.82
CA VAL A 195 12.66 1.29 -22.72
C VAL A 195 13.81 2.00 -23.40
N SER A 196 13.57 3.24 -23.88
CA SER A 196 14.65 4.04 -24.42
C SER A 196 15.63 4.45 -23.32
N LEU A 197 16.91 4.62 -23.65
CA LEU A 197 17.91 5.10 -22.68
C LEU A 197 17.56 6.51 -22.16
N SER A 198 16.97 7.36 -23.00
CA SER A 198 16.52 8.69 -22.61
C SER A 198 15.42 8.62 -21.54
N ASP A 199 14.38 7.78 -21.74
CA ASP A 199 13.29 7.63 -20.77
C ASP A 199 13.78 6.99 -19.47
N PHE A 200 14.72 6.02 -19.58
CA PHE A 200 15.36 5.44 -18.40
C PHE A 200 16.11 6.49 -17.56
N VAL A 201 16.92 7.35 -18.21
CA VAL A 201 17.66 8.41 -17.50
C VAL A 201 16.72 9.40 -16.82
N VAL A 202 15.66 9.85 -17.50
CA VAL A 202 14.67 10.76 -16.92
C VAL A 202 13.94 10.11 -15.74
N ASN A 203 13.49 8.86 -15.91
CA ASN A 203 12.81 8.13 -14.84
C ASN A 203 13.71 7.90 -13.61
N MET A 204 14.97 7.56 -13.85
CA MET A 204 15.97 7.41 -12.79
C MET A 204 16.21 8.73 -12.05
N ALA A 205 16.34 9.85 -12.76
CA ALA A 205 16.50 11.17 -12.18
C ALA A 205 15.30 11.58 -11.30
N ASN A 206 14.08 11.36 -11.79
CA ASN A 206 12.84 11.63 -11.05
C ASN A 206 12.75 10.74 -9.79
N THR A 207 13.07 9.46 -9.89
CA THR A 207 13.08 8.53 -8.74
C THR A 207 14.10 8.96 -7.69
N ALA A 208 15.30 9.34 -8.09
CA ALA A 208 16.34 9.84 -7.19
C ALA A 208 15.91 11.16 -6.51
N SER A 209 15.28 12.08 -7.28
CA SER A 209 14.75 13.34 -6.76
C SER A 209 13.63 13.11 -5.73
N ILE A 210 12.70 12.20 -5.98
CA ILE A 210 11.63 11.84 -5.01
C ILE A 210 12.24 11.23 -3.74
N THR A 211 13.23 10.35 -3.88
CA THR A 211 13.95 9.80 -2.72
C THR A 211 14.59 10.90 -1.89
N ALA A 212 15.28 11.85 -2.54
CA ALA A 212 15.88 13.01 -1.87
C ALA A 212 14.81 13.92 -1.24
N ALA A 213 13.65 14.09 -1.90
CA ALA A 213 12.53 14.90 -1.39
C ALA A 213 12.02 14.38 -0.03
N PHE A 214 11.79 13.08 0.09
CA PHE A 214 11.38 12.48 1.37
C PHE A 214 12.47 12.60 2.45
N CYS A 215 13.73 12.31 2.11
CA CYS A 215 14.85 12.47 3.05
C CYS A 215 15.04 13.91 3.56
N LYS A 216 14.70 14.90 2.74
CA LYS A 216 14.86 16.32 3.06
C LYS A 216 13.57 16.97 3.58
N ASN A 217 12.44 16.27 3.60
CA ASN A 217 11.12 16.85 3.85
C ASN A 217 10.83 18.01 2.89
N ASP A 218 11.13 17.86 1.60
CA ASP A 218 11.04 18.89 0.58
C ASP A 218 9.89 18.62 -0.40
N TYR A 219 8.75 19.29 -0.17
CA TYR A 219 7.57 19.17 -1.02
C TYR A 219 7.81 19.67 -2.46
N ASN A 220 8.59 20.72 -2.64
CA ASN A 220 8.83 21.28 -3.98
C ASN A 220 9.61 20.29 -4.84
N LEU A 221 10.60 19.64 -4.26
CA LEU A 221 11.35 18.59 -4.96
C LEU A 221 10.47 17.39 -5.33
N LEU A 222 9.48 17.03 -4.48
CA LEU A 222 8.51 15.97 -4.80
C LEU A 222 7.63 16.37 -5.99
N LYS A 223 6.98 17.54 -5.93
CA LYS A 223 5.98 17.97 -6.92
C LYS A 223 6.54 18.07 -8.32
N ASP A 224 7.79 18.53 -8.45
CA ASP A 224 8.45 18.76 -9.74
C ASP A 224 8.92 17.45 -10.41
N ASN A 225 8.87 16.32 -9.69
CA ASN A 225 9.40 15.03 -10.14
C ASN A 225 8.37 13.87 -10.13
N LEU A 226 7.09 14.13 -9.83
CA LEU A 226 6.04 13.10 -9.78
C LEU A 226 5.57 12.67 -11.19
N PHE A 227 6.43 12.71 -12.19
CA PHE A 227 6.12 12.31 -13.56
C PHE A 227 6.67 10.92 -13.86
N HIS A 228 5.85 10.11 -14.51
CA HIS A 228 6.19 8.74 -14.86
C HIS A 228 6.01 8.48 -16.34
N TYR A 229 7.11 8.50 -17.09
CA TYR A 229 7.11 8.41 -18.56
C TYR A 229 7.01 6.98 -19.11
N ILE A 230 7.31 5.95 -18.30
CA ILE A 230 7.43 4.56 -18.76
C ILE A 230 6.15 3.77 -18.44
N ILE A 231 5.73 3.74 -17.18
CA ILE A 231 4.68 2.83 -16.71
C ILE A 231 3.28 3.46 -16.82
N GLU A 232 3.15 4.73 -16.44
CA GLU A 232 1.84 5.41 -16.43
C GLU A 232 1.17 5.44 -17.80
N PRO A 233 1.85 5.78 -18.92
CA PRO A 233 1.20 5.80 -20.24
C PRO A 233 0.54 4.47 -20.62
N THR A 234 1.18 3.36 -20.22
CA THR A 234 0.66 2.02 -20.50
C THR A 234 -0.45 1.64 -19.52
N ARG A 235 -0.23 1.78 -18.20
CA ARG A 235 -1.22 1.39 -17.18
C ARG A 235 -2.48 2.25 -17.18
N SER A 236 -2.37 3.53 -17.54
CA SER A 236 -3.52 4.44 -17.62
C SER A 236 -4.59 3.96 -18.59
N THR A 237 -4.23 3.19 -19.62
CA THR A 237 -5.17 2.60 -20.57
C THR A 237 -6.14 1.60 -19.94
N LEU A 238 -5.79 1.05 -18.78
CA LEU A 238 -6.66 0.15 -18.01
C LEU A 238 -7.66 0.89 -17.12
N ILE A 239 -7.53 2.22 -16.98
CA ILE A 239 -8.35 3.04 -16.06
C ILE A 239 -9.21 3.98 -16.91
N PRO A 240 -10.48 3.62 -17.22
CA PRO A 240 -11.36 4.50 -17.98
C PRO A 240 -11.55 5.83 -17.26
N GLY A 241 -11.38 6.95 -17.97
CA GLY A 241 -11.48 8.30 -17.43
C GLY A 241 -10.18 8.83 -16.80
N PHE A 242 -9.07 8.08 -16.85
CA PHE A 242 -7.79 8.56 -16.31
C PHE A 242 -7.29 9.86 -16.93
N PRO A 243 -7.27 10.03 -18.28
CA PRO A 243 -6.80 11.28 -18.90
C PRO A 243 -7.60 12.51 -18.45
N GLU A 244 -8.92 12.37 -18.42
CA GLU A 244 -9.84 13.44 -18.03
C GLU A 244 -9.72 13.79 -16.55
N ALA A 245 -9.56 12.78 -15.71
CA ALA A 245 -9.33 12.98 -14.26
C ALA A 245 -7.98 13.66 -14.00
N LYS A 246 -6.94 13.33 -14.77
CA LYS A 246 -5.62 13.96 -14.66
C LYS A 246 -5.65 15.43 -15.09
N GLU A 247 -6.29 15.72 -16.22
CA GLU A 247 -6.49 17.08 -16.68
C GLU A 247 -7.26 17.92 -15.65
N ALA A 248 -8.42 17.41 -15.20
CA ALA A 248 -9.25 18.09 -14.22
C ALA A 248 -8.52 18.32 -12.88
N ALA A 249 -7.69 17.38 -12.43
CA ALA A 249 -6.86 17.54 -11.24
C ALA A 249 -5.86 18.70 -11.38
N LEU A 250 -5.12 18.73 -12.50
CA LEU A 250 -4.10 19.75 -12.76
C LEU A 250 -4.73 21.14 -12.91
N GLU A 251 -5.83 21.27 -13.66
CA GLU A 251 -6.59 22.52 -13.81
C GLU A 251 -7.16 23.02 -12.47
N SER A 252 -7.48 22.10 -11.53
CA SER A 252 -7.96 22.43 -10.19
C SER A 252 -6.86 22.75 -9.19
N GLY A 253 -5.58 22.75 -9.64
CA GLY A 253 -4.41 23.14 -8.85
C GLY A 253 -3.68 21.97 -8.17
N ALA A 254 -3.84 20.74 -8.65
CA ALA A 254 -2.95 19.66 -8.28
C ALA A 254 -1.54 19.89 -8.86
N HIS A 255 -0.52 19.57 -8.10
CA HIS A 255 0.87 19.67 -8.55
C HIS A 255 1.35 18.41 -9.27
N GLY A 256 0.52 17.40 -9.35
CA GLY A 256 0.73 16.15 -10.07
C GLY A 256 -0.37 15.17 -9.75
N MET A 257 -0.64 14.26 -10.69
CA MET A 257 -1.54 13.11 -10.50
C MET A 257 -0.94 11.89 -11.20
N THR A 258 -0.98 10.73 -10.53
CA THR A 258 -0.50 9.46 -11.08
C THR A 258 -1.23 8.27 -10.46
N ILE A 259 -0.84 7.06 -10.85
CA ILE A 259 -1.47 5.79 -10.44
C ILE A 259 -0.82 5.31 -9.12
N SER A 260 -1.64 4.80 -8.21
CA SER A 260 -1.19 4.10 -7.00
C SER A 260 -0.97 2.61 -7.31
N GLY A 261 0.26 2.14 -7.16
CA GLY A 261 0.61 0.74 -7.40
C GLY A 261 0.26 0.27 -8.80
N SER A 262 -0.58 -0.75 -8.90
CA SER A 262 -1.10 -1.28 -10.17
C SER A 262 -2.35 -0.57 -10.69
N GLY A 263 -2.91 0.36 -9.93
CA GLY A 263 -4.24 0.93 -10.14
C GLY A 263 -5.35 -0.01 -9.62
N PRO A 264 -6.63 0.35 -9.82
CA PRO A 264 -7.15 1.53 -10.50
C PRO A 264 -7.07 2.84 -9.71
N THR A 265 -6.76 2.80 -8.41
CA THR A 265 -6.64 4.01 -7.61
C THR A 265 -5.60 4.95 -8.20
N VAL A 266 -5.97 6.21 -8.28
CA VAL A 266 -5.11 7.31 -8.65
C VAL A 266 -4.96 8.27 -7.49
N PHE A 267 -3.84 8.99 -7.43
CA PHE A 267 -3.66 10.02 -6.43
C PHE A 267 -3.11 11.31 -7.04
N ALA A 268 -3.61 12.42 -6.54
CA ALA A 268 -3.06 13.74 -6.81
C ALA A 268 -2.41 14.30 -5.56
N ILE A 269 -1.51 15.26 -5.72
CA ILE A 269 -0.81 15.92 -4.62
C ILE A 269 -1.00 17.43 -4.63
N THR A 270 -1.07 18.01 -3.44
CA THR A 270 -1.03 19.45 -3.19
C THR A 270 -0.42 19.71 -1.81
N ASN A 271 -0.04 20.93 -1.51
CA ASN A 271 0.28 21.37 -0.15
C ASN A 271 -0.73 22.41 0.39
N SER A 272 -1.86 22.57 -0.28
CA SER A 272 -2.91 23.51 0.08
C SER A 272 -4.20 22.79 0.47
N GLN A 273 -4.54 22.84 1.75
CA GLN A 273 -5.81 22.29 2.26
C GLN A 273 -7.04 22.89 1.55
N LYS A 274 -6.96 24.16 1.19
CA LYS A 274 -8.04 24.88 0.46
C LYS A 274 -8.22 24.30 -0.96
N THR A 275 -7.15 23.86 -1.59
CA THR A 275 -7.17 23.36 -2.97
C THR A 275 -7.56 21.87 -3.02
N ALA A 276 -7.25 21.11 -1.96
CA ALA A 276 -7.46 19.67 -1.93
C ALA A 276 -8.91 19.26 -2.23
N GLY A 277 -9.91 19.91 -1.61
CA GLY A 277 -11.33 19.60 -1.87
C GLY A 277 -11.80 19.94 -3.29
N LYS A 278 -11.19 20.96 -3.93
CA LYS A 278 -11.47 21.29 -5.34
C LYS A 278 -10.92 20.21 -6.27
N ILE A 279 -9.69 19.76 -6.02
CA ILE A 279 -9.04 18.69 -6.79
C ILE A 279 -9.86 17.41 -6.67
N GLU A 280 -10.23 17.02 -5.44
CA GLU A 280 -11.07 15.84 -5.20
C GLU A 280 -12.36 15.88 -6.01
N SER A 281 -13.12 16.98 -5.89
CA SER A 281 -14.40 17.15 -6.59
C SER A 281 -14.24 17.09 -8.11
N ALA A 282 -13.19 17.70 -8.65
CA ALA A 282 -12.89 17.70 -10.07
C ALA A 282 -12.56 16.31 -10.61
N MET A 283 -11.68 15.56 -9.90
CA MET A 283 -11.32 14.19 -10.25
C MET A 283 -12.53 13.25 -10.20
N VAL A 284 -13.33 13.32 -9.13
CA VAL A 284 -14.56 12.51 -8.97
C VAL A 284 -15.55 12.80 -10.09
N THR A 285 -15.77 14.08 -10.42
CA THR A 285 -16.67 14.50 -11.50
C THR A 285 -16.19 13.99 -12.85
N ALA A 286 -14.88 14.05 -13.12
CA ALA A 286 -14.30 13.56 -14.37
C ALA A 286 -14.53 12.06 -14.56
N PHE A 287 -14.30 11.24 -13.53
CA PHE A 287 -14.61 9.81 -13.57
C PHE A 287 -16.11 9.53 -13.74
N ASN A 288 -16.97 10.22 -12.99
CA ASN A 288 -18.42 10.04 -13.08
C ASN A 288 -18.94 10.40 -14.50
N ASN A 289 -18.41 11.44 -15.13
CA ASN A 289 -18.76 11.83 -16.51
C ASN A 289 -18.39 10.75 -17.55
N LYS A 290 -17.45 9.85 -17.20
CA LYS A 290 -17.11 8.66 -17.99
C LYS A 290 -17.89 7.41 -17.59
N GLY A 291 -18.87 7.55 -16.71
CA GLY A 291 -19.66 6.43 -16.20
C GLY A 291 -18.91 5.54 -15.20
N VAL A 292 -17.83 6.04 -14.60
CA VAL A 292 -17.02 5.30 -13.62
C VAL A 292 -17.30 5.85 -12.24
N GLU A 293 -18.05 5.11 -11.44
CA GLU A 293 -18.23 5.42 -10.02
C GLU A 293 -16.90 5.32 -9.27
N CYS A 294 -16.67 6.18 -8.30
CA CYS A 294 -15.48 6.17 -7.48
C CYS A 294 -15.75 6.62 -6.04
N ASN A 295 -14.92 6.14 -5.13
CA ASN A 295 -14.78 6.71 -3.79
C ASN A 295 -13.58 7.66 -3.77
N SER A 296 -13.53 8.55 -2.78
CA SER A 296 -12.40 9.46 -2.62
C SER A 296 -12.01 9.64 -1.16
N LEU A 297 -10.79 10.08 -0.92
CA LEU A 297 -10.23 10.37 0.39
C LEU A 297 -9.14 11.43 0.27
N ILE A 298 -9.23 12.49 1.07
CA ILE A 298 -8.12 13.42 1.29
C ILE A 298 -7.35 12.94 2.52
N THR A 299 -6.05 12.72 2.37
CA THR A 299 -5.19 12.17 3.42
C THR A 299 -3.79 12.77 3.39
N THR A 300 -2.91 12.24 4.24
CA THR A 300 -1.48 12.57 4.32
C THR A 300 -0.67 11.30 4.51
N SER A 301 0.65 11.40 4.46
CA SER A 301 1.55 10.30 4.82
C SER A 301 1.29 9.82 6.25
N SER A 302 1.27 8.51 6.48
CA SER A 302 1.28 7.94 7.82
C SER A 302 2.72 7.84 8.31
N VAL A 303 3.06 8.51 9.40
CA VAL A 303 4.37 8.38 10.06
C VAL A 303 4.54 6.99 10.65
N GLU A 304 3.44 6.44 11.18
CA GLU A 304 3.41 5.12 11.80
C GLU A 304 3.11 4.04 10.76
N GLY A 305 3.84 2.94 10.85
CA GLY A 305 3.52 1.69 10.18
C GLY A 305 2.56 0.82 11.01
N SER A 306 2.63 -0.49 10.80
CA SER A 306 1.80 -1.43 11.55
C SER A 306 2.09 -1.41 13.05
N GLY A 307 1.03 -1.39 13.86
CA GLY A 307 1.15 -1.35 15.32
C GLY A 307 -0.10 -1.86 16.03
N ILE A 308 0.05 -2.09 17.35
CA ILE A 308 -1.05 -2.52 18.22
C ILE A 308 -2.07 -1.38 18.33
N MET A 309 -3.32 -1.69 18.11
CA MET A 309 -4.41 -0.77 18.36
C MET A 309 -4.65 -0.64 19.88
N LYS A 310 -4.41 0.54 20.42
CA LYS A 310 -4.87 0.89 21.77
C LYS A 310 -6.38 1.15 21.68
N SER A 311 -7.15 0.61 22.62
CA SER A 311 -8.61 0.64 22.67
C SER A 311 -9.21 1.92 22.06
N GLY A 312 -9.76 1.82 20.85
CA GLY A 312 -10.64 2.83 20.24
C GLY A 312 -10.00 3.96 19.43
N ILE A 313 -8.68 4.03 19.28
CA ILE A 313 -8.01 5.08 18.51
C ILE A 313 -6.99 4.42 17.56
N ILE A 314 -7.18 4.64 16.25
CA ILE A 314 -6.10 4.46 15.26
C ILE A 314 -5.17 5.66 15.49
N THR A 315 -4.04 5.44 16.17
CA THR A 315 -3.01 6.47 16.35
C THR A 315 -2.10 6.53 15.13
#